data_be9278bfe9719de42c1a99acf5fdbafe
#
_entry.id   be9278bfe9719de42c1a99acf5fdbafe
#
_cell.length_a   1.000
_cell.length_b   1.000
_cell.length_c   1.000
_cell.angle_alpha   90.00
_cell.angle_beta   90.00
_cell.angle_gamma   90.00
#
_symmetry.space_group_name_H-M   'P 1'
#
loop_
_entity.id
_entity.type
_entity.pdbx_description
1 polymer ?
#
loop_
_entity_poly.entity_id
_entity_poly.type
_entity_poly.pdbx_seq_one_letter_code
_entity_poly.pdbx_strand_id
1 'polypeptide(L)'
;AAPITWPISMGKDFRGVYNFYTDTIHVFTPGQGSIISDDIQVKGLESTEAQELLGDLYEDFVEEVELVRGASHEYDKDEYLAGRQTPVYFGTALSNFGVREMLDGFVEIAPSPIARETLSRSVAVDEEKFSGFIFKIQANMDPKHRDRIAFMRVCSGSYTRGMKMRHVRIK
;
A
#
# COMPACT_ATOMS: atom_id res chain seq x y z
N ALA A 1 6.28 11.05 8.89
CA ALA A 1 5.38 9.92 8.82
C ALA A 1 4.00 10.34 9.31
N ALA A 2 2.94 9.84 8.66
CA ALA A 2 1.56 10.08 9.06
C ALA A 2 0.86 8.71 9.21
N PRO A 3 0.53 8.27 10.43
CA PRO A 3 -0.17 7.02 10.62
C PRO A 3 -1.58 7.10 10.05
N ILE A 4 -1.93 6.15 9.19
CA ILE A 4 -3.28 5.96 8.66
C ILE A 4 -4.01 4.92 9.51
N THR A 5 -3.31 3.83 9.84
CA THR A 5 -3.82 2.83 10.78
C THR A 5 -2.89 2.71 11.98
N TRP A 6 -3.43 2.24 13.11
CA TRP A 6 -2.66 1.94 14.32
C TRP A 6 -2.95 0.51 14.77
N PRO A 7 -1.96 -0.27 15.20
CA PRO A 7 -2.16 -1.67 15.53
C PRO A 7 -2.84 -1.83 16.89
N ILE A 8 -3.75 -2.75 16.99
CA ILE A 8 -4.33 -3.21 18.26
C ILE A 8 -3.47 -4.35 18.77
N SER A 9 -2.65 -4.07 19.77
CA SER A 9 -1.60 -4.95 20.26
C SER A 9 -0.51 -5.26 19.23
N MET A 10 0.48 -6.04 19.59
CA MET A 10 1.61 -6.36 18.73
C MET A 10 2.09 -7.80 18.87
N GLY A 11 2.90 -8.25 17.94
CA GLY A 11 3.49 -9.58 17.93
C GLY A 11 2.43 -10.67 17.79
N LYS A 12 2.40 -11.61 18.74
CA LYS A 12 1.43 -12.71 18.73
C LYS A 12 0.02 -12.27 19.13
N ASP A 13 -0.05 -11.14 19.82
CA ASP A 13 -1.32 -10.58 20.32
C ASP A 13 -1.90 -9.52 19.37
N PHE A 14 -1.30 -9.34 18.21
CA PHE A 14 -1.81 -8.43 17.18
C PHE A 14 -3.19 -8.90 16.70
N ARG A 15 -4.23 -8.14 17.03
CA ARG A 15 -5.64 -8.49 16.78
C ARG A 15 -6.27 -7.74 15.64
N GLY A 16 -5.77 -6.54 15.32
CA GLY A 16 -6.42 -5.69 14.36
C GLY A 16 -5.75 -4.35 14.20
N VAL A 17 -6.44 -3.45 13.51
CA VAL A 17 -6.00 -2.07 13.32
C VAL A 17 -7.15 -1.09 13.54
N TYR A 18 -6.82 0.09 14.02
CA TYR A 18 -7.71 1.24 14.05
C TYR A 18 -7.33 2.21 12.94
N ASN A 19 -8.28 2.66 12.15
CA ASN A 19 -8.09 3.65 11.11
C ASN A 19 -8.45 5.04 11.62
N PHE A 20 -7.48 5.95 11.65
CA PHE A 20 -7.63 7.31 12.17
C PHE A 20 -8.61 8.19 11.36
N TYR A 21 -8.74 7.93 10.06
CA TYR A 21 -9.51 8.77 9.14
C TYR A 21 -10.95 8.33 9.01
N THR A 22 -11.20 7.03 9.07
CA THR A 22 -12.55 6.48 9.01
C THR A 22 -13.16 6.28 10.38
N ASP A 23 -12.36 6.45 11.44
CA ASP A 23 -12.72 6.15 12.83
C ASP A 23 -13.31 4.75 12.96
N THR A 24 -12.58 3.77 12.40
CA THR A 24 -13.03 2.38 12.31
C THR A 24 -12.00 1.44 12.88
N ILE A 25 -12.45 0.54 13.76
CA ILE A 25 -11.69 -0.58 14.28
C ILE A 25 -11.92 -1.79 13.39
N HIS A 26 -10.86 -2.43 12.95
CA HIS A 26 -10.86 -3.70 12.21
C HIS A 26 -10.21 -4.76 13.07
N VAL A 27 -10.98 -5.76 13.50
CA VAL A 27 -10.47 -6.92 14.25
C VAL A 27 -10.50 -8.13 13.35
N PHE A 28 -9.37 -8.80 13.25
CA PHE A 28 -9.14 -9.94 12.36
C PHE A 28 -9.22 -11.25 13.11
N THR A 29 -9.98 -12.19 12.58
CA THR A 29 -10.03 -13.56 13.08
C THR A 29 -9.20 -14.47 12.18
N PRO A 30 -8.24 -15.23 12.70
CA PRO A 30 -7.46 -16.17 11.91
C PRO A 30 -8.34 -17.21 11.22
N GLY A 31 -8.18 -17.36 9.91
CA GLY A 31 -8.77 -18.44 9.14
C GLY A 31 -7.78 -19.59 8.92
N GLN A 32 -8.08 -20.49 7.99
CA GLN A 32 -7.13 -21.54 7.58
C GLN A 32 -6.04 -20.97 6.68
N GLY A 33 -4.80 -21.14 7.09
CA GLY A 33 -3.63 -20.60 6.38
C GLY A 33 -3.56 -19.08 6.51
N SER A 34 -3.36 -18.38 5.37
CA SER A 34 -3.28 -16.92 5.30
C SER A 34 -4.63 -16.24 5.02
N ILE A 35 -5.74 -16.96 5.19
CA ILE A 35 -7.09 -16.43 4.92
C ILE A 35 -7.66 -15.87 6.22
N ILE A 36 -8.12 -14.62 6.18
CA ILE A 36 -8.92 -14.02 7.25
C ILE A 36 -10.32 -14.65 7.17
N SER A 37 -10.79 -15.24 8.26
CA SER A 37 -12.12 -15.86 8.30
C SER A 37 -13.22 -14.83 8.47
N ASP A 38 -12.98 -13.83 9.33
CA ASP A 38 -13.90 -12.73 9.61
C ASP A 38 -13.12 -11.43 9.81
N ASP A 39 -13.70 -10.34 9.30
CA ASP A 39 -13.26 -8.97 9.51
C ASP A 39 -14.40 -8.24 10.23
N ILE A 40 -14.26 -8.11 11.56
CA ILE A 40 -15.23 -7.38 12.36
C ILE A 40 -14.86 -5.91 12.32
N GLN A 41 -15.79 -5.10 11.82
CA GLN A 41 -15.62 -3.66 11.72
C GLN A 41 -16.57 -2.95 12.69
N VAL A 42 -16.02 -2.10 13.54
CA VAL A 42 -16.75 -1.25 14.46
C VAL A 42 -16.39 0.20 14.20
N LYS A 43 -17.41 1.04 14.01
CA LYS A 43 -17.22 2.46 13.79
C LYS A 43 -17.31 3.22 15.12
N GLY A 44 -16.36 4.14 15.30
CA GLY A 44 -16.27 4.96 16.51
C GLY A 44 -15.44 4.29 17.59
N LEU A 45 -14.25 4.81 17.87
CA LEU A 45 -13.39 4.29 18.94
C LEU A 45 -14.07 4.42 20.32
N GLU A 46 -14.87 5.46 20.54
CA GLU A 46 -15.56 5.73 21.79
C GLU A 46 -16.93 5.03 21.88
N SER A 47 -17.29 4.20 20.90
CA SER A 47 -18.59 3.51 20.91
C SER A 47 -18.63 2.38 21.96
N THR A 48 -19.82 2.04 22.42
CA THR A 48 -20.01 0.90 23.33
C THR A 48 -19.59 -0.40 22.70
N GLU A 49 -19.81 -0.55 21.39
CA GLU A 49 -19.38 -1.71 20.61
C GLU A 49 -17.86 -1.85 20.58
N ALA A 50 -17.13 -0.72 20.51
CA ALA A 50 -15.67 -0.72 20.56
C ALA A 50 -15.17 -1.15 21.95
N GLN A 51 -15.80 -0.67 23.02
CA GLN A 51 -15.47 -1.08 24.40
C GLN A 51 -15.68 -2.58 24.61
N GLU A 52 -16.82 -3.11 24.17
CA GLU A 52 -17.12 -4.53 24.26
C GLU A 52 -16.16 -5.39 23.42
N LEU A 53 -15.82 -4.92 22.22
CA LEU A 53 -14.93 -5.62 21.28
C LEU A 53 -13.49 -5.70 21.80
N LEU A 54 -12.97 -4.63 22.37
CA LEU A 54 -11.59 -4.53 22.87
C LEU A 54 -11.45 -5.05 24.31
N GLY A 55 -12.51 -5.00 25.10
CA GLY A 55 -12.52 -5.48 26.50
C GLY A 55 -11.41 -4.82 27.33
N ASP A 56 -10.58 -5.66 27.97
CA ASP A 56 -9.50 -5.19 28.85
C ASP A 56 -8.43 -4.35 28.17
N LEU A 57 -8.36 -4.38 26.84
CA LEU A 57 -7.40 -3.59 26.06
C LEU A 57 -7.90 -2.18 25.76
N TYR A 58 -9.17 -1.89 26.02
CA TYR A 58 -9.81 -0.66 25.54
C TYR A 58 -9.18 0.61 26.11
N GLU A 59 -9.02 0.71 27.41
CA GLU A 59 -8.50 1.92 28.06
C GLU A 59 -7.08 2.24 27.63
N ASP A 60 -6.20 1.24 27.69
CA ASP A 60 -4.80 1.40 27.24
C ASP A 60 -4.72 1.77 25.76
N PHE A 61 -5.58 1.19 24.94
CA PHE A 61 -5.60 1.47 23.49
C PHE A 61 -6.08 2.89 23.16
N VAL A 62 -7.09 3.39 23.88
CA VAL A 62 -7.57 4.77 23.71
C VAL A 62 -6.47 5.76 24.09
N GLU A 63 -5.79 5.55 25.23
CA GLU A 63 -4.66 6.40 25.62
C GLU A 63 -3.54 6.38 24.58
N GLU A 64 -3.22 5.22 24.03
CA GLU A 64 -2.21 5.08 22.97
C GLU A 64 -2.60 5.83 21.69
N VAL A 65 -3.87 5.74 21.26
CA VAL A 65 -4.40 6.46 20.09
C VAL A 65 -4.34 7.97 20.30
N GLU A 66 -4.70 8.46 21.48
CA GLU A 66 -4.61 9.90 21.81
C GLU A 66 -3.16 10.39 21.80
N LEU A 67 -2.26 9.62 22.39
CA LEU A 67 -0.82 9.93 22.37
C LEU A 67 -0.29 10.03 20.94
N VAL A 68 -0.67 9.09 20.07
CA VAL A 68 -0.24 9.07 18.67
C VAL A 68 -0.83 10.26 17.90
N ARG A 69 -2.09 10.61 18.12
CA ARG A 69 -2.70 11.81 17.53
C ARG A 69 -1.97 13.10 17.94
N GLY A 70 -1.55 13.19 19.20
CA GLY A 70 -0.82 14.35 19.69
C GLY A 70 0.64 14.43 19.23
N ALA A 71 1.28 13.28 19.00
CA ALA A 71 2.71 13.19 18.67
C ALA A 71 3.00 13.07 17.17
N SER A 72 2.02 12.71 16.33
CA SER A 72 2.21 12.52 14.90
C SER A 72 1.58 13.64 14.07
N HIS A 73 1.92 13.67 12.79
CA HIS A 73 1.31 14.60 11.84
C HIS A 73 0.09 13.95 11.22
N GLU A 74 -0.98 14.69 11.05
CA GLU A 74 -2.09 14.26 10.21
C GLU A 74 -1.64 14.06 8.77
N TYR A 75 -2.27 13.12 8.07
CA TYR A 75 -1.98 12.88 6.67
C TYR A 75 -2.47 14.05 5.81
N ASP A 76 -1.56 14.59 5.03
CA ASP A 76 -1.82 15.63 4.04
C ASP A 76 -1.44 15.09 2.65
N LYS A 77 -2.42 15.10 1.75
CA LYS A 77 -2.25 14.57 0.39
C LYS A 77 -1.24 15.36 -0.42
N ASP A 78 -1.19 16.68 -0.27
CA ASP A 78 -0.27 17.54 -1.03
C ASP A 78 1.17 17.35 -0.54
N GLU A 79 1.37 17.20 0.77
CA GLU A 79 2.65 16.85 1.35
C GLU A 79 3.14 15.45 0.92
N TYR A 80 2.20 14.49 0.82
CA TYR A 80 2.50 13.15 0.30
C TYR A 80 2.90 13.19 -1.18
N LEU A 81 2.13 13.87 -2.03
CA LEU A 81 2.42 14.01 -3.46
C LEU A 81 3.72 14.77 -3.72
N ALA A 82 4.08 15.71 -2.84
CA ALA A 82 5.34 16.42 -2.87
C ALA A 82 6.54 15.62 -2.32
N GLY A 83 6.30 14.39 -1.83
CA GLY A 83 7.33 13.51 -1.27
C GLY A 83 7.84 13.92 0.10
N ARG A 84 7.14 14.81 0.81
CA ARG A 84 7.52 15.28 2.15
C ARG A 84 6.86 14.50 3.28
N GLN A 85 5.79 13.77 2.99
CA GLN A 85 5.09 12.94 3.96
C GLN A 85 4.95 11.51 3.46
N THR A 86 4.94 10.54 4.39
CA THR A 86 4.74 9.13 4.12
C THR A 86 3.58 8.60 4.95
N PRO A 87 2.50 8.09 4.32
CA PRO A 87 1.43 7.39 5.03
C PRO A 87 1.96 6.06 5.59
N VAL A 88 1.54 5.72 6.80
CA VAL A 88 1.97 4.50 7.49
C VAL A 88 0.76 3.63 7.82
N TYR A 89 0.84 2.36 7.39
CA TYR A 89 -0.13 1.32 7.68
C TYR A 89 0.54 0.21 8.45
N PHE A 90 -0.18 -0.37 9.41
CA PHE A 90 0.29 -1.50 10.19
C PHE A 90 -0.39 -2.79 9.73
N GLY A 91 0.37 -3.85 9.67
CA GLY A 91 -0.16 -5.14 9.26
C GLY A 91 0.87 -6.26 9.34
N THR A 92 0.44 -7.48 9.09
CA THR A 92 1.30 -8.65 9.01
C THR A 92 1.01 -9.48 7.76
N ALA A 93 2.05 -9.75 6.98
CA ALA A 93 1.94 -10.58 5.78
C ALA A 93 1.73 -12.07 6.07
N LEU A 94 2.07 -12.54 7.27
CA LEU A 94 1.90 -13.95 7.65
C LEU A 94 0.43 -14.37 7.75
N SER A 95 -0.40 -13.49 8.30
CA SER A 95 -1.85 -13.71 8.47
C SER A 95 -2.70 -12.81 7.57
N ASN A 96 -2.09 -11.96 6.75
CA ASN A 96 -2.73 -10.94 5.91
C ASN A 96 -3.54 -9.89 6.69
N PHE A 97 -3.33 -9.75 8.00
CA PHE A 97 -4.01 -8.74 8.81
C PHE A 97 -3.50 -7.34 8.45
N GLY A 98 -4.40 -6.39 8.21
CA GLY A 98 -4.09 -5.00 7.84
C GLY A 98 -3.58 -4.82 6.41
N VAL A 99 -3.40 -5.89 5.64
CA VAL A 99 -2.91 -5.82 4.24
C VAL A 99 -3.97 -5.23 3.32
N ARG A 100 -5.24 -5.56 3.53
CA ARG A 100 -6.36 -5.03 2.76
C ARG A 100 -6.48 -3.53 2.94
N GLU A 101 -6.46 -3.06 4.17
CA GLU A 101 -6.56 -1.64 4.52
C GLU A 101 -5.42 -0.84 3.88
N MET A 102 -4.20 -1.40 3.87
CA MET A 102 -3.07 -0.80 3.17
C MET A 102 -3.29 -0.75 1.66
N LEU A 103 -3.79 -1.82 1.04
CA LEU A 103 -4.00 -1.88 -0.40
C LEU A 103 -5.14 -0.95 -0.84
N ASP A 104 -6.23 -0.91 -0.10
CA ASP A 104 -7.37 -0.03 -0.37
C ASP A 104 -6.93 1.44 -0.24
N GLY A 105 -6.22 1.77 0.83
CA GLY A 105 -5.62 3.10 0.99
C GLY A 105 -4.62 3.44 -0.11
N PHE A 106 -3.76 2.49 -0.51
CA PHE A 106 -2.82 2.71 -1.62
C PHE A 106 -3.56 3.02 -2.93
N VAL A 107 -4.64 2.31 -3.26
CA VAL A 107 -5.44 2.57 -4.46
C VAL A 107 -6.06 3.96 -4.43
N GLU A 108 -6.48 4.43 -3.25
CA GLU A 108 -7.10 5.74 -3.09
C GLU A 108 -6.10 6.90 -3.21
N ILE A 109 -4.90 6.74 -2.61
CA ILE A 109 -3.94 7.85 -2.51
C ILE A 109 -2.84 7.82 -3.56
N ALA A 110 -2.62 6.68 -4.26
CA ALA A 110 -1.56 6.56 -5.25
C ALA A 110 -1.72 7.60 -6.38
N PRO A 111 -0.66 8.35 -6.70
CA PRO A 111 -0.72 9.32 -7.77
C PRO A 111 -0.83 8.63 -9.14
N SER A 112 -1.50 9.29 -10.07
CA SER A 112 -1.45 8.90 -11.48
C SER A 112 -0.02 8.97 -12.02
N PRO A 113 0.31 8.20 -13.05
CA PRO A 113 1.62 8.32 -13.72
C PRO A 113 1.86 9.76 -14.20
N ILE A 114 3.08 10.23 -14.02
CA ILE A 114 3.52 11.55 -14.46
C ILE A 114 4.49 11.42 -15.64
N ALA A 115 4.71 12.54 -16.36
CA ALA A 115 5.70 12.62 -17.41
C ALA A 115 7.09 12.15 -16.92
N ARG A 116 7.87 11.56 -17.80
CA ARG A 116 9.22 11.07 -17.51
C ARG A 116 10.28 11.92 -18.20
N GLU A 117 11.17 12.49 -17.41
CA GLU A 117 12.33 13.17 -17.92
C GLU A 117 13.34 12.17 -18.47
N THR A 118 13.89 12.51 -19.64
CA THR A 118 14.98 11.78 -20.29
C THR A 118 16.16 12.71 -20.52
N LEU A 119 17.26 12.20 -21.04
CA LEU A 119 18.44 13.03 -21.33
C LEU A 119 18.19 14.12 -22.39
N SER A 120 17.18 13.96 -23.24
CA SER A 120 16.93 14.84 -24.39
C SER A 120 15.57 15.53 -24.36
N ARG A 121 14.60 15.00 -23.62
CA ARG A 121 13.23 15.56 -23.57
C ARG A 121 12.42 14.97 -22.44
N SER A 122 11.32 15.60 -22.10
CA SER A 122 10.25 15.00 -21.29
C SER A 122 9.36 14.13 -22.17
N VAL A 123 8.94 12.98 -21.64
CA VAL A 123 7.99 12.06 -22.27
C VAL A 123 6.67 12.16 -21.54
N ALA A 124 5.67 12.73 -22.17
CA ALA A 124 4.33 12.84 -21.62
C ALA A 124 3.63 11.46 -21.63
N VAL A 125 2.76 11.23 -20.63
CA VAL A 125 2.08 9.93 -20.48
C VAL A 125 1.04 9.66 -21.57
N ASP A 126 0.52 10.73 -22.18
CA ASP A 126 -0.49 10.73 -23.24
C ASP A 126 0.11 10.70 -24.66
N GLU A 127 1.44 10.64 -24.80
CA GLU A 127 2.06 10.48 -26.12
C GLU A 127 1.59 9.17 -26.79
N GLU A 128 1.14 9.25 -28.04
CA GLU A 128 0.74 8.05 -28.81
C GLU A 128 1.93 7.13 -29.13
N LYS A 129 3.11 7.72 -29.27
CA LYS A 129 4.33 6.96 -29.57
C LYS A 129 4.75 6.13 -28.39
N PHE A 130 4.91 4.82 -28.63
CA PHE A 130 5.39 3.89 -27.61
C PHE A 130 6.78 4.28 -27.10
N SER A 131 6.91 4.34 -25.77
CA SER A 131 8.19 4.42 -25.07
C SER A 131 8.12 3.65 -23.75
N GLY A 132 9.27 3.16 -23.31
CA GLY A 132 9.38 2.41 -22.06
C GLY A 132 10.83 2.17 -21.69
N PHE A 133 11.04 1.67 -20.48
CA PHE A 133 12.36 1.27 -20.00
C PHE A 133 12.28 -0.06 -19.24
N ILE A 134 13.35 -0.84 -19.34
CA ILE A 134 13.51 -2.06 -18.55
C ILE A 134 14.03 -1.69 -17.17
N PHE A 135 13.27 -2.00 -16.13
CA PHE A 135 13.66 -1.73 -14.75
C PHE A 135 14.13 -2.98 -13.99
N LYS A 136 13.83 -4.18 -14.52
CA LYS A 136 14.22 -5.44 -13.92
C LYS A 136 14.39 -6.52 -14.99
N ILE A 137 15.41 -7.34 -14.84
CA ILE A 137 15.57 -8.61 -15.58
C ILE A 137 15.68 -9.70 -14.54
N GLN A 138 14.82 -10.70 -14.62
CA GLN A 138 14.82 -11.85 -13.72
C GLN A 138 15.03 -13.14 -14.49
N ALA A 139 15.97 -13.95 -14.01
CA ALA A 139 16.22 -15.30 -14.49
C ALA A 139 15.48 -16.33 -13.64
N ASN A 140 15.30 -17.53 -14.18
CA ASN A 140 14.80 -18.70 -13.45
C ASN A 140 13.43 -18.49 -12.77
N MET A 141 12.53 -17.75 -13.38
CA MET A 141 11.16 -17.65 -12.89
C MET A 141 10.37 -18.96 -13.06
N ASP A 142 10.65 -19.69 -14.12
CA ASP A 142 10.15 -21.05 -14.31
C ASP A 142 11.35 -22.02 -14.22
N PRO A 143 11.36 -22.96 -13.25
CA PRO A 143 12.44 -23.95 -13.12
C PRO A 143 12.69 -24.81 -14.36
N LYS A 144 11.68 -24.93 -15.23
CA LYS A 144 11.75 -25.71 -16.49
C LYS A 144 12.34 -24.92 -17.65
N HIS A 145 12.45 -23.61 -17.52
CA HIS A 145 12.94 -22.70 -18.56
C HIS A 145 14.13 -21.88 -18.07
N ARG A 146 15.17 -21.80 -18.91
CA ARG A 146 16.35 -20.97 -18.64
C ARG A 146 16.22 -19.54 -19.15
N ASP A 147 15.00 -19.14 -19.51
CA ASP A 147 14.73 -17.83 -20.06
C ASP A 147 14.85 -16.74 -19.00
N ARG A 148 15.14 -15.55 -19.49
CA ARG A 148 15.14 -14.33 -18.68
C ARG A 148 13.94 -13.51 -19.05
N ILE A 149 13.20 -13.03 -18.05
CA ILE A 149 12.06 -12.14 -18.25
C ILE A 149 12.49 -10.72 -17.96
N ALA A 150 12.30 -9.85 -18.95
CA ALA A 150 12.52 -8.43 -18.80
C ALA A 150 11.20 -7.73 -18.42
N PHE A 151 11.19 -7.05 -17.29
CA PHE A 151 10.07 -6.24 -16.84
C PHE A 151 10.23 -4.83 -17.35
N MET A 152 9.27 -4.40 -18.17
CA MET A 152 9.30 -3.09 -18.80
C MET A 152 8.19 -2.20 -18.24
N ARG A 153 8.55 -0.99 -17.85
CA ARG A 153 7.60 0.08 -17.59
C ARG A 153 7.29 0.79 -18.89
N VAL A 154 6.04 0.75 -19.32
CA VAL A 154 5.54 1.57 -20.42
C VAL A 154 5.35 2.99 -19.89
N CYS A 155 5.97 3.97 -20.54
CA CYS A 155 5.90 5.39 -20.17
C CYS A 155 4.89 6.15 -21.03
N SER A 156 4.74 5.77 -22.31
CA SER A 156 3.78 6.37 -23.24
C SER A 156 3.38 5.37 -24.33
N GLY A 157 2.27 5.64 -25.00
CA GLY A 157 1.73 4.80 -26.06
C GLY A 157 1.26 3.43 -25.57
N SER A 158 1.13 2.49 -26.50
CA SER A 158 0.63 1.15 -26.23
C SER A 158 1.61 0.08 -26.70
N TYR A 159 1.73 -0.99 -25.92
CA TYR A 159 2.49 -2.17 -26.30
C TYR A 159 1.58 -3.24 -26.90
N THR A 160 1.96 -3.79 -28.04
CA THR A 160 1.31 -4.96 -28.63
C THR A 160 2.33 -6.07 -28.87
N ARG A 161 1.91 -7.31 -28.67
CA ARG A 161 2.78 -8.47 -28.86
C ARG A 161 3.31 -8.51 -30.31
N GLY A 162 4.60 -8.70 -30.46
CA GLY A 162 5.27 -8.77 -31.77
C GLY A 162 5.60 -7.42 -32.42
N MET A 163 5.29 -6.29 -31.77
CA MET A 163 5.71 -4.99 -32.30
C MET A 163 7.23 -4.85 -32.34
N LYS A 164 7.75 -4.16 -33.35
CA LYS A 164 9.15 -3.84 -33.45
C LYS A 164 9.50 -2.63 -32.58
N MET A 165 10.49 -2.78 -31.75
CA MET A 165 10.98 -1.74 -30.86
C MET A 165 12.42 -1.40 -31.17
N ARG A 166 12.78 -0.10 -31.03
CA ARG A 166 14.18 0.33 -31.09
C ARG A 166 14.76 0.42 -29.69
N HIS A 167 15.85 -0.28 -29.45
CA HIS A 167 16.64 -0.11 -28.23
C HIS A 167 17.55 1.11 -28.38
N VAL A 168 17.26 2.19 -27.64
CA VAL A 168 17.94 3.49 -27.83
C VAL A 168 19.43 3.46 -27.47
N ARG A 169 19.79 2.61 -26.51
CA ARG A 169 21.18 2.49 -26.00
C ARG A 169 22.07 1.65 -26.92
N ILE A 170 21.49 0.67 -27.60
CA ILE A 170 22.20 -0.18 -28.57
C ILE A 170 21.78 0.36 -29.94
N LYS A 171 22.63 1.14 -30.56
CA LYS A 171 22.37 1.76 -31.89
C LYS A 171 22.23 0.70 -32.98
#